data_a6185219327b1efa5b76c801d99b3249
#
_entry.id   a6185219327b1efa5b76c801d99b3249
#
_cell.length_a   1.000
_cell.length_b   1.000
_cell.length_c   1.000
_cell.angle_alpha   90.00
_cell.angle_beta   90.00
_cell.angle_gamma   90.00
#
_symmetry.space_group_name_H-M   'P 1'
#
loop_
_entity.id
_entity.type
_entity.pdbx_description
1 polymer ?
#
loop_
_entity_poly.entity_id
_entity_poly.type
_entity_poly.pdbx_seq_one_letter_code
_entity_poly.pdbx_strand_id
1 'polypeptide(L)'
;MIYEFNGYRPVIDPSSFIHQEATIIGNVIIGKDVYIGPGASLRGDWGQIIVKDGCNIQDNCIIHIFPGKDVVLEENAHIGHGAIIHGANIGRNSMVGMNAVIMDDAIIEEECIVGALCFVKGEMKVPKRKIIAVSYTHLTLPTKA
;
A
#
# COMPACT_ATOMS: atom_id res chain seq x y z
N MET A 1 -7.88 9.21 -12.92
CA MET A 1 -8.70 10.41 -12.72
C MET A 1 -8.61 10.90 -11.29
N ILE A 2 -8.66 12.21 -11.08
CA ILE A 2 -8.51 12.84 -9.77
C ILE A 2 -9.84 13.45 -9.37
N TYR A 3 -10.39 13.05 -8.21
CA TYR A 3 -11.68 13.50 -7.74
C TYR A 3 -11.59 14.18 -6.38
N GLU A 4 -12.30 15.28 -6.24
CA GLU A 4 -12.61 15.85 -4.94
C GLU A 4 -13.70 15.02 -4.24
N PHE A 5 -13.57 14.86 -2.96
CA PHE A 5 -14.59 14.21 -2.14
C PHE A 5 -14.71 14.91 -0.78
N ASN A 6 -15.92 15.28 -0.43
CA ASN A 6 -16.26 15.91 0.85
C ASN A 6 -15.36 17.11 1.22
N GLY A 7 -15.07 17.96 0.23
CA GLY A 7 -14.24 19.15 0.39
C GLY A 7 -12.73 18.90 0.33
N TYR A 8 -12.29 17.65 0.22
CA TYR A 8 -10.87 17.29 0.04
C TYR A 8 -10.57 17.02 -1.42
N ARG A 9 -9.57 17.72 -1.94
CA ARG A 9 -9.00 17.47 -3.25
C ARG A 9 -7.60 16.89 -3.08
N PRO A 10 -7.24 15.84 -3.82
CA PRO A 10 -5.89 15.30 -3.76
C PRO A 10 -4.81 16.36 -4.02
N VAL A 11 -3.77 16.34 -3.20
CA VAL A 11 -2.59 17.19 -3.34
C VAL A 11 -1.45 16.33 -3.87
N ILE A 12 -0.96 16.67 -5.06
CA ILE A 12 0.01 15.86 -5.77
C ILE A 12 1.19 16.75 -6.16
N ASP A 13 2.40 16.33 -5.78
CA ASP A 13 3.61 17.05 -6.21
C ASP A 13 3.77 16.92 -7.74
N PRO A 14 4.09 18.02 -8.44
CA PRO A 14 4.17 18.02 -9.90
C PRO A 14 5.29 17.13 -10.49
N SER A 15 6.27 16.72 -9.68
CA SER A 15 7.31 15.78 -10.13
C SER A 15 6.82 14.34 -10.23
N SER A 16 5.66 14.05 -9.64
CA SER A 16 5.11 12.69 -9.60
C SER A 16 4.32 12.34 -10.85
N PHE A 17 4.41 11.08 -11.25
CA PHE A 17 3.67 10.54 -12.37
C PHE A 17 2.44 9.76 -11.91
N ILE A 18 1.28 10.23 -12.34
CA ILE A 18 0.00 9.55 -12.10
C ILE A 18 -0.53 9.08 -13.45
N HIS A 19 -0.62 7.78 -13.65
CA HIS A 19 -1.17 7.24 -14.89
C HIS A 19 -2.62 7.71 -15.08
N GLN A 20 -2.98 8.02 -16.31
CA GLN A 20 -4.32 8.57 -16.61
C GLN A 20 -5.47 7.62 -16.19
N GLU A 21 -5.23 6.33 -16.13
CA GLU A 21 -6.20 5.31 -15.69
C GLU A 21 -6.13 5.03 -14.18
N ALA A 22 -5.29 5.73 -13.45
CA ALA A 22 -5.32 5.67 -11.98
C ALA A 22 -6.46 6.54 -11.44
N THR A 23 -6.99 6.16 -10.29
CA THR A 23 -8.06 6.89 -9.61
C THR A 23 -7.57 7.37 -8.25
N ILE A 24 -7.59 8.69 -8.03
CA ILE A 24 -7.19 9.32 -6.77
C ILE A 24 -8.37 10.13 -6.25
N ILE A 25 -8.87 9.81 -5.08
CA ILE A 25 -10.10 10.42 -4.53
C ILE A 25 -9.85 11.01 -3.15
N GLY A 26 -10.25 12.25 -2.95
CA GLY A 26 -10.43 12.88 -1.65
C GLY A 26 -9.11 13.24 -0.95
N ASN A 27 -9.01 12.91 0.33
CA ASN A 27 -7.90 13.31 1.19
C ASN A 27 -6.67 12.44 0.96
N VAL A 28 -5.97 12.70 -0.15
CA VAL A 28 -4.76 12.01 -0.56
C VAL A 28 -3.65 13.03 -0.79
N ILE A 29 -2.50 12.80 -0.16
CA ILE A 29 -1.31 13.63 -0.32
C ILE A 29 -0.22 12.76 -0.94
N ILE A 30 0.30 13.20 -2.08
CA ILE A 30 1.34 12.50 -2.85
C ILE A 30 2.57 13.40 -2.92
N GLY A 31 3.68 12.91 -2.39
CA GLY A 31 4.97 13.60 -2.37
C GLY A 31 5.66 13.62 -3.73
N LYS A 32 6.99 13.85 -3.71
CA LYS A 32 7.82 13.99 -4.90
C LYS A 32 8.21 12.66 -5.50
N ASP A 33 8.40 12.66 -6.81
CA ASP A 33 8.97 11.51 -7.55
C ASP A 33 8.23 10.20 -7.28
N VAL A 34 6.93 10.27 -7.06
CA VAL A 34 6.06 9.10 -6.87
C VAL A 34 5.57 8.60 -8.22
N TYR A 35 5.53 7.28 -8.39
CA TYR A 35 4.90 6.63 -9.53
C TYR A 35 3.60 5.95 -9.10
N ILE A 36 2.51 6.23 -9.83
CA ILE A 36 1.22 5.52 -9.67
C ILE A 36 0.80 4.97 -11.01
N GLY A 37 0.73 3.64 -11.08
CA GLY A 37 0.46 2.89 -12.29
C GLY A 37 -1.02 2.82 -12.70
N PRO A 38 -1.29 2.28 -13.90
CA PRO A 38 -2.66 2.14 -14.41
C PRO A 38 -3.54 1.29 -13.51
N GLY A 39 -4.78 1.67 -13.35
CA GLY A 39 -5.76 0.96 -12.55
C GLY A 39 -5.55 1.03 -11.04
N ALA A 40 -4.51 1.68 -10.54
CA ALA A 40 -4.35 1.91 -9.12
C ALA A 40 -5.46 2.82 -8.58
N SER A 41 -5.98 2.51 -7.39
CA SER A 41 -7.07 3.25 -6.77
C SER A 41 -6.69 3.66 -5.35
N LEU A 42 -6.52 4.95 -5.11
CA LEU A 42 -6.24 5.53 -3.82
C LEU A 42 -7.46 6.33 -3.38
N ARG A 43 -8.19 5.83 -2.40
CA ARG A 43 -9.42 6.45 -1.94
C ARG A 43 -9.28 7.00 -0.52
N GLY A 44 -8.98 8.29 -0.41
CA GLY A 44 -9.00 9.05 0.84
C GLY A 44 -10.40 9.62 1.12
N ASP A 45 -11.43 8.80 0.94
CA ASP A 45 -12.82 9.19 1.13
C ASP A 45 -13.33 8.94 2.55
N TRP A 46 -12.66 8.09 3.32
CA TRP A 46 -12.99 7.83 4.71
C TRP A 46 -11.89 8.22 5.70
N GLY A 47 -10.69 8.46 5.25
CA GLY A 47 -9.56 8.88 6.06
C GLY A 47 -8.51 9.49 5.15
N GLN A 48 -7.29 9.68 5.65
CA GLN A 48 -6.21 10.29 4.89
C GLN A 48 -5.23 9.23 4.38
N ILE A 49 -4.78 9.41 3.14
CA ILE A 49 -3.70 8.63 2.54
C ILE A 49 -2.52 9.56 2.30
N ILE A 50 -1.37 9.23 2.86
CA ILE A 50 -0.12 9.95 2.68
C ILE A 50 0.86 9.04 1.98
N VAL A 51 1.27 9.44 0.78
CA VAL A 51 2.30 8.76 -0.02
C VAL A 51 3.51 9.66 -0.05
N LYS A 52 4.57 9.24 0.64
CA LYS A 52 5.80 10.04 0.72
C LYS A 52 6.66 9.90 -0.54
N ASP A 53 7.75 10.64 -0.55
CA ASP A 53 8.62 10.79 -1.72
C ASP A 53 9.18 9.46 -2.22
N GLY A 54 9.29 9.31 -3.52
CA GLY A 54 9.92 8.15 -4.17
C GLY A 54 9.12 6.85 -4.11
N CYS A 55 7.89 6.86 -3.59
CA CYS A 55 7.07 5.66 -3.58
C CYS A 55 6.71 5.19 -4.98
N ASN A 56 6.55 3.88 -5.13
CA ASN A 56 6.11 3.24 -6.35
C ASN A 56 4.87 2.41 -6.06
N ILE A 57 3.73 2.81 -6.61
CA ILE A 57 2.46 2.10 -6.49
C ILE A 57 2.10 1.56 -7.86
N GLN A 58 2.17 0.26 -8.01
CA GLN A 58 2.03 -0.38 -9.31
C GLN A 58 0.57 -0.60 -9.71
N ASP A 59 0.41 -1.24 -10.85
CA ASP A 59 -0.88 -1.45 -11.50
C ASP A 59 -1.89 -2.14 -10.58
N ASN A 60 -3.12 -1.68 -10.62
CA ASN A 60 -4.26 -2.29 -9.93
C ASN A 60 -4.13 -2.41 -8.41
N CYS A 61 -3.23 -1.64 -7.79
CA CYS A 61 -3.19 -1.55 -6.33
C CYS A 61 -4.43 -0.84 -5.79
N ILE A 62 -4.86 -1.25 -4.61
CA ILE A 62 -5.95 -0.59 -3.89
C ILE A 62 -5.43 -0.10 -2.55
N ILE A 63 -5.59 1.19 -2.28
CA ILE A 63 -5.29 1.78 -0.99
C ILE A 63 -6.53 2.46 -0.45
N HIS A 64 -6.97 2.02 0.71
CA HIS A 64 -8.16 2.50 1.37
C HIS A 64 -8.00 2.49 2.89
N ILE A 65 -8.98 3.03 3.61
CA ILE A 65 -8.86 3.26 5.03
C ILE A 65 -10.23 3.42 5.69
N PHE A 66 -10.34 3.10 6.98
CA PHE A 66 -11.49 3.41 7.81
C PHE A 66 -11.51 4.86 8.29
N PRO A 67 -12.68 5.39 8.65
CA PRO A 67 -12.79 6.74 9.19
C PRO A 67 -11.90 6.99 10.41
N GLY A 68 -11.30 8.16 10.45
CA GLY A 68 -10.48 8.60 11.58
C GLY A 68 -9.10 7.97 11.68
N LYS A 69 -8.65 7.32 10.61
CA LYS A 69 -7.31 6.71 10.52
C LYS A 69 -6.58 7.19 9.29
N ASP A 70 -5.27 6.97 9.28
CA ASP A 70 -4.39 7.34 8.16
C ASP A 70 -3.68 6.10 7.62
N VAL A 71 -3.48 6.06 6.30
CA VAL A 71 -2.51 5.19 5.66
C VAL A 71 -1.27 6.02 5.35
N VAL A 72 -0.12 5.56 5.76
CA VAL A 72 1.16 6.20 5.42
C VAL A 72 2.04 5.21 4.68
N LEU A 73 2.42 5.58 3.47
CA LEU A 73 3.50 4.93 2.74
C LEU A 73 4.74 5.81 2.91
N GLU A 74 5.71 5.31 3.65
CA GLU A 74 6.96 6.02 3.90
C GLU A 74 7.84 6.08 2.65
N GLU A 75 8.89 6.88 2.68
CA GLU A 75 9.74 7.14 1.52
C GLU A 75 10.22 5.85 0.85
N ASN A 76 10.18 5.83 -0.46
CA ASN A 76 10.59 4.70 -1.30
C ASN A 76 9.86 3.37 -1.01
N ALA A 77 8.69 3.41 -0.41
CA ALA A 77 7.86 2.21 -0.30
C ALA A 77 7.45 1.74 -1.69
N HIS A 78 7.57 0.45 -1.93
CA HIS A 78 7.26 -0.17 -3.21
C HIS A 78 6.07 -1.12 -3.05
N ILE A 79 4.97 -0.80 -3.73
CA ILE A 79 3.72 -1.57 -3.66
C ILE A 79 3.53 -2.30 -4.99
N GLY A 80 3.69 -3.61 -4.95
CA GLY A 80 3.62 -4.48 -6.13
C GLY A 80 2.22 -4.59 -6.72
N HIS A 81 2.16 -4.97 -7.99
CA HIS A 81 0.91 -5.07 -8.75
C HIS A 81 -0.20 -5.79 -7.98
N GLY A 82 -1.38 -5.21 -7.97
CA GLY A 82 -2.57 -5.82 -7.38
C GLY A 82 -2.59 -5.89 -5.86
N ALA A 83 -1.60 -5.37 -5.16
CA ALA A 83 -1.60 -5.40 -3.70
C ALA A 83 -2.69 -4.51 -3.12
N ILE A 84 -3.21 -4.91 -1.96
CA ILE A 84 -4.23 -4.17 -1.23
C ILE A 84 -3.65 -3.72 0.11
N ILE A 85 -3.64 -2.41 0.33
CA ILE A 85 -3.25 -1.80 1.60
C ILE A 85 -4.50 -1.17 2.19
N HIS A 86 -5.00 -1.74 3.27
CA HIS A 86 -6.18 -1.22 3.93
C HIS A 86 -5.85 -0.83 5.36
N GLY A 87 -5.84 0.48 5.64
CA GLY A 87 -5.62 1.00 6.99
C GLY A 87 -4.25 0.70 7.61
N ALA A 88 -3.24 0.39 6.81
CA ALA A 88 -1.92 -0.03 7.29
C ALA A 88 -0.84 0.99 6.95
N ASN A 89 0.27 0.93 7.66
CA ASN A 89 1.44 1.75 7.39
C ASN A 89 2.59 0.90 6.85
N ILE A 90 3.22 1.38 5.80
CA ILE A 90 4.35 0.72 5.13
C ILE A 90 5.60 1.56 5.33
N GLY A 91 6.58 0.97 5.98
CA GLY A 91 7.83 1.63 6.34
C GLY A 91 8.73 1.92 5.14
N ARG A 92 9.66 2.82 5.38
CA ARG A 92 10.62 3.30 4.38
C ARG A 92 11.40 2.14 3.75
N ASN A 93 11.63 2.22 2.45
CA ASN A 93 12.37 1.22 1.66
C ASN A 93 11.80 -0.21 1.78
N SER A 94 10.55 -0.35 2.17
CA SER A 94 9.90 -1.66 2.24
C SER A 94 9.20 -2.01 0.93
N MET A 95 9.10 -3.29 0.66
CA MET A 95 8.45 -3.80 -0.54
C MET A 95 7.26 -4.69 -0.16
N VAL A 96 6.14 -4.41 -0.76
CA VAL A 96 4.94 -5.25 -0.69
C VAL A 96 4.79 -6.00 -2.02
N GLY A 97 4.81 -7.32 -1.95
CA GLY A 97 4.75 -8.17 -3.14
C GLY A 97 3.39 -8.16 -3.82
N MET A 98 3.38 -8.66 -5.05
CA MET A 98 2.18 -8.71 -5.90
C MET A 98 1.02 -9.45 -5.21
N ASN A 99 -0.18 -8.88 -5.30
CA ASN A 99 -1.41 -9.42 -4.73
C ASN A 99 -1.36 -9.74 -3.22
N ALA A 100 -0.43 -9.13 -2.49
CA ALA A 100 -0.45 -9.20 -1.05
C ALA A 100 -1.59 -8.35 -0.48
N VAL A 101 -2.13 -8.77 0.67
CA VAL A 101 -3.18 -8.02 1.38
C VAL A 101 -2.68 -7.67 2.76
N ILE A 102 -2.67 -6.38 3.08
CA ILE A 102 -2.26 -5.87 4.38
C ILE A 102 -3.44 -5.16 5.03
N MET A 103 -3.82 -5.64 6.21
CA MET A 103 -5.04 -5.22 6.89
C MET A 103 -4.81 -4.11 7.90
N ASP A 104 -5.91 -3.60 8.40
CA ASP A 104 -6.00 -2.43 9.25
C ASP A 104 -5.09 -2.47 10.46
N ASP A 105 -4.47 -1.33 10.74
CA ASP A 105 -3.58 -1.13 11.87
C ASP A 105 -2.30 -2.00 11.85
N ALA A 106 -2.06 -2.73 10.75
CA ALA A 106 -0.78 -3.37 10.55
C ALA A 106 0.33 -2.32 10.32
N ILE A 107 1.48 -2.58 10.88
CA ILE A 107 2.66 -1.74 10.74
C ILE A 107 3.79 -2.59 10.17
N ILE A 108 4.18 -2.30 8.95
CA ILE A 108 5.38 -2.86 8.34
C ILE A 108 6.48 -1.82 8.55
N GLU A 109 7.46 -2.14 9.39
CA GLU A 109 8.57 -1.22 9.63
C GLU A 109 9.50 -1.14 8.41
N GLU A 110 10.56 -0.34 8.52
CA GLU A 110 11.47 -0.06 7.41
C GLU A 110 12.23 -1.29 6.91
N GLU A 111 12.59 -1.26 5.63
CA GLU A 111 13.43 -2.27 4.97
C GLU A 111 12.86 -3.70 5.07
N CYS A 112 11.53 -3.83 5.10
CA CYS A 112 10.85 -5.11 5.11
C CYS A 112 10.45 -5.57 3.72
N ILE A 113 10.28 -6.88 3.55
CA ILE A 113 9.71 -7.48 2.36
C ILE A 113 8.49 -8.30 2.75
N VAL A 114 7.35 -7.95 2.19
CA VAL A 114 6.15 -8.79 2.24
C VAL A 114 6.07 -9.54 0.92
N GLY A 115 6.14 -10.85 0.97
CA GLY A 115 6.12 -11.70 -0.23
C GLY A 115 4.80 -11.60 -0.99
N ALA A 116 4.84 -11.98 -2.26
CA ALA A 116 3.64 -12.05 -3.08
C ALA A 116 2.59 -12.98 -2.46
N LEU A 117 1.31 -12.63 -2.61
CA LEU A 117 0.15 -13.38 -2.11
C LEU A 117 0.11 -13.53 -0.58
N CYS A 118 0.93 -12.81 0.17
CA CYS A 118 0.88 -12.84 1.62
C CYS A 118 -0.36 -12.13 2.14
N PHE A 119 -0.90 -12.67 3.22
CA PHE A 119 -1.91 -12.00 4.01
C PHE A 119 -1.29 -11.55 5.35
N VAL A 120 -1.27 -10.25 5.57
CA VAL A 120 -0.83 -9.64 6.83
C VAL A 120 -2.08 -9.22 7.60
N LYS A 121 -2.35 -9.90 8.70
CA LYS A 121 -3.53 -9.62 9.51
C LYS A 121 -3.47 -8.25 10.16
N GLY A 122 -4.63 -7.74 10.51
CA GLY A 122 -4.76 -6.48 11.23
C GLY A 122 -3.95 -6.45 12.53
N GLU A 123 -3.48 -5.28 12.88
CA GLU A 123 -2.69 -5.00 14.09
C GLU A 123 -1.32 -5.70 14.16
N MET A 124 -0.95 -6.43 13.12
CA MET A 124 0.37 -7.09 13.07
C MET A 124 1.48 -6.05 12.96
N LYS A 125 2.48 -6.17 13.82
CA LYS A 125 3.71 -5.37 13.73
C LYS A 125 4.84 -6.24 13.19
N VAL A 126 5.39 -5.82 12.06
CA VAL A 126 6.54 -6.46 11.44
C VAL A 126 7.75 -5.60 11.72
N PRO A 127 8.69 -6.07 12.57
CA PRO A 127 9.89 -5.30 12.87
C PRO A 127 10.74 -5.09 11.62
N LYS A 128 11.56 -4.05 11.65
CA LYS A 128 12.45 -3.69 10.55
C LYS A 128 13.33 -4.86 10.07
N ARG A 129 13.60 -4.84 8.77
CA ARG A 129 14.48 -5.82 8.11
C ARG A 129 13.99 -7.25 8.20
N LYS A 130 12.67 -7.46 8.16
CA LYS A 130 12.06 -8.79 8.15
C LYS A 130 11.45 -9.10 6.79
N ILE A 131 11.40 -10.38 6.51
CA ILE A 131 10.69 -10.93 5.35
C ILE A 131 9.50 -11.70 5.88
N ILE A 132 8.31 -11.34 5.38
CA ILE A 132 7.11 -12.13 5.55
C ILE A 132 6.91 -12.89 4.24
N ALA A 133 6.94 -14.20 4.32
CA ALA A 133 6.66 -15.05 3.17
C ALA A 133 5.75 -16.19 3.61
N VAL A 134 4.71 -16.42 2.83
CA VAL A 134 3.87 -17.61 2.95
C VAL A 134 3.97 -18.34 1.63
N SER A 135 4.47 -19.54 1.68
CA SER A 135 4.55 -20.39 0.51
C SER A 135 3.72 -21.63 0.68
N TYR A 136 2.78 -21.83 -0.22
CA TYR A 136 2.00 -23.06 -0.33
C TYR A 136 2.52 -23.91 -1.49
N THR A 137 3.83 -24.06 -1.59
CA THR A 137 4.46 -24.80 -2.68
C THR A 137 4.22 -26.30 -2.61
N HIS A 138 3.76 -26.81 -1.48
CA HIS A 138 3.33 -28.17 -1.33
C HIS A 138 2.08 -28.24 -0.46
N LEU A 139 1.14 -28.98 -0.91
CA LEU A 139 -0.12 -29.22 -0.22
C LEU A 139 -0.13 -30.59 0.47
N THR A 140 1.01 -31.16 0.66
CA THR A 140 1.12 -32.37 1.43
C THR A 140 0.76 -32.07 2.87
N LEU A 141 -0.30 -32.71 3.31
CA LEU A 141 -0.58 -32.74 4.75
C LEU A 141 0.62 -33.32 5.46
N PRO A 142 0.91 -32.85 6.69
CA PRO A 142 1.91 -33.51 7.51
C PRO A 142 1.56 -34.99 7.58
N THR A 143 2.39 -35.80 7.01
CA THR A 143 2.25 -37.23 7.20
C THR A 143 2.46 -37.49 8.67
N LYS A 144 1.60 -38.28 9.24
CA LYS A 144 1.86 -38.79 10.58
C LYS A 144 3.22 -39.46 10.57
N ALA A 145 4.03 -38.95 11.39
CA ALA A 145 5.22 -39.70 11.72
C ALA A 145 4.80 -40.97 12.44
#